data_b42b67f56f57e22f78d1506e04f5f0ff
#
_entry.id   b42b67f56f57e22f78d1506e04f5f0ff
#
_cell.length_a   1.000
_cell.length_b   1.000
_cell.length_c   1.000
_cell.angle_alpha   90.00
_cell.angle_beta   90.00
_cell.angle_gamma   90.00
#
_symmetry.space_group_name_H-M   'P 1'
#
loop_
_entity.id
_entity.type
_entity.pdbx_description
1 polymer ?
#
loop_
_entity_poly.entity_id
_entity_poly.type
_entity_poly.pdbx_seq_one_letter_code
_entity_poly.pdbx_strand_id
1 'polypeptide(L)'
;QEVNYAIRYAAQKADERHPTIGDHPPTIVTNLEGVTETTNRNFTLTVQATAYTGRSLPESNIQVYLDGKRVLQPTGNPVFEYQLRFPDPFSGDSEAHTISIRAWDGQGNSRYVSYRIIYRFVDTGDVIGTAYVVLDITTMGMGLPEEPFAVQVRQNVPASYAVMEALEEWGYEYEYSGSPDVGFYLRRISRAGFMDYPDIPENLWAKILRDGLNLTGQHDNDSLGEFDYTQGSGWMYSIGGQTYAGKGLSNYFLSSGDTLYLRFTLAYGKDIGGYDATGGNYGALSTYCGRWINGQYIDEHRWGQPQQTTAP
;
A
#
# COMPACT_ATOMS: atom_id res chain seq x y z
N GLN A 1 27.62 -35.56 -34.28
CA GLN A 1 26.51 -34.99 -35.06
C GLN A 1 25.16 -35.47 -34.51
N GLU A 2 25.00 -36.74 -34.16
CA GLU A 2 23.74 -37.32 -33.67
C GLU A 2 23.29 -36.73 -32.33
N VAL A 3 24.21 -36.48 -31.40
CA VAL A 3 23.87 -35.89 -30.09
C VAL A 3 23.30 -34.46 -30.23
N ASN A 4 23.93 -33.67 -31.13
CA ASN A 4 23.42 -32.31 -31.37
C ASN A 4 22.07 -32.29 -32.07
N TYR A 5 21.79 -33.30 -32.91
CA TYR A 5 20.47 -33.46 -33.51
C TYR A 5 19.41 -33.85 -32.48
N ALA A 6 19.72 -34.79 -31.62
CA ALA A 6 18.82 -35.22 -30.54
C ALA A 6 18.48 -34.08 -29.59
N ILE A 7 19.46 -33.24 -29.21
CA ILE A 7 19.22 -32.07 -28.35
C ILE A 7 18.31 -31.05 -29.04
N ARG A 8 18.58 -30.75 -30.33
CA ARG A 8 17.75 -29.81 -31.10
C ARG A 8 16.34 -30.33 -31.29
N TYR A 9 16.17 -31.63 -31.55
CA TYR A 9 14.89 -32.27 -31.72
C TYR A 9 14.08 -32.27 -30.39
N ALA A 10 14.74 -32.57 -29.28
CA ALA A 10 14.13 -32.52 -27.96
C ALA A 10 13.72 -31.09 -27.57
N ALA A 11 14.54 -30.07 -27.88
CA ALA A 11 14.21 -28.68 -27.65
C ALA A 11 12.98 -28.26 -28.49
N GLN A 12 13.00 -28.58 -29.80
CA GLN A 12 11.87 -28.29 -30.67
C GLN A 12 10.56 -28.97 -30.19
N LYS A 13 10.63 -30.22 -29.73
CA LYS A 13 9.47 -30.92 -29.19
C LYS A 13 9.00 -30.40 -27.84
N ALA A 14 9.90 -29.84 -27.04
CA ALA A 14 9.56 -29.12 -25.83
C ALA A 14 8.81 -27.82 -26.15
N ASP A 15 9.28 -27.06 -27.16
CA ASP A 15 8.63 -25.85 -27.62
C ASP A 15 7.24 -26.11 -28.21
N GLU A 16 7.08 -27.21 -28.98
CA GLU A 16 5.78 -27.61 -29.52
C GLU A 16 4.78 -27.99 -28.42
N ARG A 17 5.24 -28.60 -27.33
CA ARG A 17 4.39 -29.02 -26.20
C ARG A 17 4.14 -27.93 -25.17
N HIS A 18 5.10 -27.01 -25.05
CA HIS A 18 5.09 -25.91 -24.08
C HIS A 18 5.61 -24.63 -24.75
N PRO A 19 4.85 -24.09 -25.72
CA PRO A 19 5.29 -22.94 -26.52
C PRO A 19 5.54 -21.67 -25.68
N THR A 20 5.20 -21.68 -24.41
CA THR A 20 5.36 -20.55 -23.49
C THR A 20 6.54 -20.70 -22.50
N ILE A 21 7.23 -21.85 -22.51
CA ILE A 21 8.37 -22.06 -21.60
C ILE A 21 9.56 -21.23 -22.07
N GLY A 22 9.95 -20.25 -21.26
CA GLY A 22 11.11 -19.37 -21.48
C GLY A 22 10.91 -18.24 -22.48
N ASP A 23 9.82 -18.25 -23.27
CA ASP A 23 9.59 -17.25 -24.33
C ASP A 23 8.76 -16.06 -23.85
N HIS A 24 8.08 -16.19 -22.75
CA HIS A 24 7.16 -15.19 -22.23
C HIS A 24 7.42 -14.85 -20.76
N PRO A 25 8.55 -14.17 -20.46
CA PRO A 25 8.88 -13.83 -19.09
C PRO A 25 7.83 -12.90 -18.48
N PRO A 26 7.57 -13.02 -17.17
CA PRO A 26 6.69 -12.10 -16.46
C PRO A 26 7.10 -10.64 -16.64
N THR A 27 6.14 -9.73 -16.57
CA THR A 27 6.40 -8.30 -16.46
C THR A 27 6.57 -7.94 -15.00
N ILE A 28 7.60 -7.16 -14.68
CA ILE A 28 7.84 -6.59 -13.35
C ILE A 28 7.66 -5.08 -13.45
N VAL A 29 6.82 -4.53 -12.59
CA VAL A 29 6.61 -3.08 -12.41
C VAL A 29 7.06 -2.73 -10.99
N THR A 30 7.85 -1.67 -10.86
CA THR A 30 8.42 -1.24 -9.58
C THR A 30 8.61 0.28 -9.57
N ASN A 31 8.66 0.86 -8.37
CA ASN A 31 8.99 2.27 -8.16
C ASN A 31 10.50 2.58 -8.25
N LEU A 32 11.32 1.63 -8.73
CA LEU A 32 12.75 1.85 -8.96
C LEU A 32 13.08 2.43 -10.33
N GLU A 33 12.13 2.50 -11.25
CA GLU A 33 12.36 3.02 -12.59
C GLU A 33 12.81 4.50 -12.52
N GLY A 34 14.02 4.76 -13.04
CA GLY A 34 14.64 6.09 -13.04
C GLY A 34 15.25 6.52 -11.70
N VAL A 35 15.13 5.72 -10.65
CA VAL A 35 15.75 6.02 -9.34
C VAL A 35 17.21 5.57 -9.36
N THR A 36 18.13 6.52 -9.29
CA THR A 36 19.59 6.27 -9.27
C THR A 36 20.22 6.58 -7.92
N GLU A 37 19.54 7.36 -7.09
CA GLU A 37 20.02 7.85 -5.80
C GLU A 37 18.87 8.00 -4.82
N THR A 38 19.13 7.80 -3.53
CA THR A 38 18.18 8.06 -2.44
C THR A 38 18.91 8.50 -1.17
N THR A 39 18.30 9.39 -0.40
CA THR A 39 18.69 9.73 0.96
C THR A 39 17.82 8.99 1.98
N ASN A 40 16.78 8.31 1.53
CA ASN A 40 15.85 7.60 2.39
C ASN A 40 16.44 6.25 2.84
N ARG A 41 16.85 6.17 4.09
CA ARG A 41 17.39 4.95 4.69
C ARG A 41 16.38 3.80 4.70
N ASN A 42 15.14 4.11 4.97
CA ASN A 42 14.03 3.15 5.01
C ASN A 42 13.22 3.31 3.71
N PHE A 43 13.63 2.63 2.69
CA PHE A 43 13.03 2.74 1.35
C PHE A 43 11.93 1.69 1.18
N THR A 44 10.72 2.12 0.87
CA THR A 44 9.61 1.23 0.52
C THR A 44 9.69 0.91 -0.97
N LEU A 45 10.10 -0.30 -1.28
CA LEU A 45 10.11 -0.83 -2.64
C LEU A 45 8.74 -1.42 -2.96
N THR A 46 8.08 -0.94 -4.01
CA THR A 46 6.88 -1.58 -4.54
C THR A 46 7.23 -2.51 -5.70
N VAL A 47 6.66 -3.70 -5.69
CA VAL A 47 6.84 -4.70 -6.75
C VAL A 47 5.49 -5.29 -7.12
N GLN A 48 5.17 -5.22 -8.40
CA GLN A 48 4.09 -5.98 -8.99
C GLN A 48 4.64 -6.84 -10.12
N ALA A 49 4.26 -8.10 -10.16
CA ALA A 49 4.63 -8.99 -11.23
C ALA A 49 3.39 -9.60 -11.88
N THR A 50 3.39 -9.65 -13.20
CA THR A 50 2.27 -10.17 -14.00
C THR A 50 2.78 -11.21 -14.96
N ALA A 51 2.18 -12.39 -14.97
CA ALA A 51 2.46 -13.44 -15.93
C ALA A 51 2.05 -12.99 -17.34
N TYR A 52 2.62 -13.61 -18.35
CA TYR A 52 2.28 -13.37 -19.76
C TYR A 52 0.76 -13.44 -20.03
N THR A 53 0.04 -14.29 -19.30
CA THR A 53 -1.41 -14.42 -19.41
C THR A 53 -2.22 -13.24 -18.84
N GLY A 54 -1.55 -12.22 -18.30
CA GLY A 54 -2.19 -11.09 -17.63
C GLY A 54 -2.54 -11.33 -16.16
N ARG A 55 -2.26 -12.55 -15.63
CA ARG A 55 -2.55 -12.85 -14.22
C ARG A 55 -1.46 -12.28 -13.32
N SER A 56 -1.87 -11.56 -12.27
CA SER A 56 -0.96 -11.13 -11.21
C SER A 56 -0.31 -12.33 -10.52
N LEU A 57 0.99 -12.25 -10.26
CA LEU A 57 1.74 -13.29 -9.56
C LEU A 57 1.65 -13.06 -8.06
N PRO A 58 1.45 -14.13 -7.26
CA PRO A 58 1.43 -14.03 -5.81
C PRO A 58 2.83 -13.80 -5.24
N GLU A 59 2.93 -13.39 -3.98
CA GLU A 59 4.19 -13.15 -3.27
C GLU A 59 5.15 -14.35 -3.35
N SER A 60 4.63 -15.56 -3.26
CA SER A 60 5.42 -16.79 -3.37
C SER A 60 6.22 -16.92 -4.69
N ASN A 61 5.81 -16.19 -5.71
CA ASN A 61 6.43 -16.15 -7.04
C ASN A 61 7.32 -14.90 -7.26
N ILE A 62 7.64 -14.18 -6.20
CA ILE A 62 8.47 -12.98 -6.24
C ILE A 62 9.57 -13.09 -5.20
N GLN A 63 10.78 -12.73 -5.57
CA GLN A 63 11.92 -12.64 -4.66
C GLN A 63 12.61 -11.30 -4.85
N VAL A 64 12.87 -10.62 -3.75
CA VAL A 64 13.61 -9.36 -3.71
C VAL A 64 14.87 -9.54 -2.89
N TYR A 65 15.96 -8.95 -3.36
CA TYR A 65 17.26 -8.99 -2.71
C TYR A 65 17.85 -7.57 -2.64
N LEU A 66 18.43 -7.25 -1.49
CA LEU A 66 19.30 -6.08 -1.29
C LEU A 66 20.72 -6.60 -1.07
N ASP A 67 21.66 -6.26 -1.95
CA ASP A 67 23.06 -6.71 -1.92
C ASP A 67 23.19 -8.24 -1.75
N GLY A 68 22.35 -8.97 -2.48
CA GLY A 68 22.31 -10.43 -2.44
C GLY A 68 21.62 -11.04 -1.21
N LYS A 69 21.21 -10.24 -0.22
CA LYS A 69 20.43 -10.70 0.93
C LYS A 69 18.94 -10.62 0.63
N ARG A 70 18.24 -11.73 0.85
CA ARG A 70 16.78 -11.77 0.62
C ARG A 70 16.02 -10.86 1.59
N VAL A 71 15.15 -10.03 1.03
CA VAL A 71 14.18 -9.23 1.78
C VAL A 71 12.89 -10.03 1.92
N LEU A 72 12.40 -10.16 3.15
CA LEU A 72 11.26 -11.00 3.51
C LEU A 72 10.09 -10.15 3.98
N GLN A 73 8.92 -10.80 4.10
CA GLN A 73 7.71 -10.24 4.69
C GLN A 73 7.20 -8.97 3.99
N PRO A 74 6.94 -9.02 2.68
CA PRO A 74 6.24 -7.93 2.04
C PRO A 74 4.81 -7.82 2.55
N THR A 75 4.24 -6.63 2.41
CA THR A 75 2.82 -6.36 2.64
C THR A 75 2.14 -6.00 1.32
N GLY A 76 0.80 -5.94 1.31
CA GLY A 76 0.05 -5.61 0.11
C GLY A 76 -0.22 -6.80 -0.82
N ASN A 77 -1.15 -6.65 -1.74
CA ASN A 77 -1.52 -7.62 -2.79
C ASN A 77 -2.44 -6.91 -3.80
N PRO A 78 -2.21 -6.97 -5.12
CA PRO A 78 -1.11 -7.62 -5.85
C PRO A 78 0.14 -6.77 -6.02
N VAL A 79 0.16 -5.56 -5.49
CA VAL A 79 1.37 -4.73 -5.38
C VAL A 79 1.97 -5.00 -4.00
N PHE A 80 3.17 -5.59 -4.00
CA PHE A 80 3.85 -5.96 -2.77
C PHE A 80 4.85 -4.88 -2.37
N GLU A 81 4.81 -4.49 -1.11
CA GLU A 81 5.73 -3.53 -0.51
C GLU A 81 6.80 -4.25 0.30
N TYR A 82 8.03 -4.06 -0.09
CA TYR A 82 9.21 -4.55 0.62
C TYR A 82 9.90 -3.39 1.32
N GLN A 83 10.11 -3.53 2.62
CA GLN A 83 10.85 -2.54 3.39
C GLN A 83 12.34 -2.81 3.27
N LEU A 84 13.02 -1.97 2.52
CA LEU A 84 14.47 -1.97 2.41
C LEU A 84 15.06 -1.04 3.48
N ARG A 85 16.15 -1.46 4.09
CA ARG A 85 16.92 -0.61 4.99
C ARG A 85 18.36 -0.59 4.54
N PHE A 86 18.81 0.55 4.03
CA PHE A 86 20.20 0.72 3.66
C PHE A 86 21.08 0.83 4.91
N PRO A 87 22.21 0.11 4.98
CA PRO A 87 23.19 0.28 6.04
C PRO A 87 23.89 1.64 5.90
N ASP A 88 24.51 2.11 6.96
CA ASP A 88 25.39 3.26 6.88
C ASP A 88 26.55 2.95 5.95
N PRO A 89 27.00 3.92 5.11
CA PRO A 89 28.13 3.71 4.22
C PRO A 89 29.38 3.29 5.02
N PHE A 90 30.12 2.35 4.45
CA PHE A 90 31.37 1.87 5.08
C PHE A 90 32.43 2.98 5.14
N SER A 91 32.44 3.87 4.16
CA SER A 91 33.32 5.03 4.12
C SER A 91 32.70 6.18 3.33
N GLY A 92 32.88 7.41 3.82
CA GLY A 92 32.29 8.61 3.18
C GLY A 92 30.79 8.72 3.44
N ASP A 93 30.13 9.54 2.63
CA ASP A 93 28.72 9.91 2.80
C ASP A 93 27.77 9.13 1.88
N SER A 94 28.27 8.20 1.08
CA SER A 94 27.44 7.45 0.14
C SER A 94 27.99 6.07 -0.19
N GLU A 95 27.11 5.13 -0.45
CA GLU A 95 27.43 3.78 -0.90
C GLU A 95 26.43 3.30 -1.95
N ALA A 96 26.93 2.51 -2.90
CA ALA A 96 26.09 1.94 -3.94
C ALA A 96 25.59 0.56 -3.54
N HIS A 97 24.29 0.38 -3.65
CA HIS A 97 23.58 -0.87 -3.34
C HIS A 97 22.95 -1.45 -4.60
N THR A 98 22.76 -2.75 -4.61
CA THR A 98 22.10 -3.47 -5.70
C THR A 98 20.78 -4.06 -5.18
N ILE A 99 19.68 -3.67 -5.80
CA ILE A 99 18.36 -4.26 -5.57
C ILE A 99 18.06 -5.18 -6.75
N SER A 100 17.80 -6.45 -6.46
CA SER A 100 17.49 -7.45 -7.48
C SER A 100 16.10 -8.03 -7.24
N ILE A 101 15.32 -8.16 -8.30
CA ILE A 101 13.97 -8.69 -8.26
C ILE A 101 13.88 -9.86 -9.24
N ARG A 102 13.36 -10.99 -8.77
CA ARG A 102 13.05 -12.15 -9.57
C ARG A 102 11.58 -12.46 -9.47
N ALA A 103 10.93 -12.68 -10.61
CA ALA A 103 9.56 -13.18 -10.69
C ALA A 103 9.49 -14.39 -11.61
N TRP A 104 8.62 -15.37 -11.28
CA TRP A 104 8.41 -16.56 -12.12
C TRP A 104 6.94 -16.99 -12.08
N ASP A 105 6.50 -17.62 -13.17
CA ASP A 105 5.20 -18.26 -13.23
C ASP A 105 5.31 -19.78 -12.97
N GLY A 106 4.16 -20.45 -12.92
CA GLY A 106 4.13 -21.90 -12.74
C GLY A 106 4.45 -22.69 -14.02
N GLN A 107 4.81 -22.03 -15.12
CA GLN A 107 5.05 -22.61 -16.44
C GLN A 107 6.53 -22.59 -16.86
N GLY A 108 7.42 -22.20 -15.96
CA GLY A 108 8.86 -22.16 -16.19
C GLY A 108 9.39 -20.83 -16.74
N ASN A 109 8.52 -19.82 -16.96
CA ASN A 109 8.99 -18.50 -17.36
C ASN A 109 9.45 -17.72 -16.14
N SER A 110 10.55 -16.99 -16.26
CA SER A 110 11.06 -16.15 -15.19
C SER A 110 11.71 -14.89 -15.72
N ARG A 111 11.66 -13.83 -14.92
CA ARG A 111 12.37 -12.58 -15.17
C ARG A 111 13.20 -12.20 -13.96
N TYR A 112 14.39 -11.67 -14.24
CA TYR A 112 15.30 -11.12 -13.26
C TYR A 112 15.70 -9.72 -13.70
N VAL A 113 15.57 -8.75 -12.81
CA VAL A 113 15.98 -7.36 -13.03
C VAL A 113 16.84 -6.89 -11.85
N SER A 114 17.77 -6.00 -12.11
CA SER A 114 18.63 -5.41 -11.08
C SER A 114 18.75 -3.92 -11.27
N TYR A 115 18.71 -3.21 -10.17
CA TYR A 115 18.84 -1.76 -10.10
C TYR A 115 20.01 -1.41 -9.18
N ARG A 116 20.84 -0.47 -9.60
CA ARG A 116 21.91 0.07 -8.78
C ARG A 116 21.48 1.43 -8.27
N ILE A 117 21.44 1.59 -6.93
CA ILE A 117 21.03 2.80 -6.25
C ILE A 117 22.17 3.28 -5.36
N ILE A 118 22.46 4.57 -5.39
CA ILE A 118 23.39 5.21 -4.46
C ILE A 118 22.59 5.68 -3.26
N TYR A 119 22.87 5.10 -2.08
CA TYR A 119 22.36 5.63 -0.82
C TYR A 119 23.32 6.71 -0.32
N ARG A 120 22.78 7.94 -0.10
CA ARG A 120 23.48 9.02 0.58
C ARG A 120 23.03 9.10 2.03
N PHE A 121 24.00 8.98 2.91
CA PHE A 121 23.76 9.09 4.34
C PHE A 121 23.27 10.50 4.70
N VAL A 122 22.27 10.56 5.55
CA VAL A 122 21.71 11.77 6.15
C VAL A 122 21.35 11.45 7.58
N ASP A 123 21.61 12.35 8.50
CA ASP A 123 21.37 12.13 9.91
C ASP A 123 19.87 11.96 10.22
N THR A 124 19.59 11.20 11.29
CA THR A 124 18.21 11.04 11.78
C THR A 124 17.63 12.40 12.14
N GLY A 125 16.42 12.67 11.63
CA GLY A 125 15.71 13.94 11.82
C GLY A 125 15.95 14.97 10.74
N ASP A 126 16.95 14.78 9.88
CA ASP A 126 17.17 15.66 8.74
C ASP A 126 16.08 15.51 7.68
N VAL A 127 15.78 16.61 7.00
CA VAL A 127 14.77 16.61 5.94
C VAL A 127 15.29 15.88 4.71
N ILE A 128 14.53 14.89 4.24
CA ILE A 128 14.85 14.09 3.05
C ILE A 128 13.86 14.30 1.89
N GLY A 129 12.82 15.12 2.10
CA GLY A 129 11.84 15.45 1.07
C GLY A 129 10.54 15.96 1.63
N THR A 130 9.50 15.89 0.81
CA THR A 130 8.12 16.29 1.15
C THR A 130 7.18 15.17 0.81
N ALA A 131 6.20 14.91 1.68
CA ALA A 131 5.07 14.03 1.45
C ALA A 131 3.77 14.79 1.70
N TYR A 132 2.64 14.14 1.43
CA TYR A 132 1.32 14.73 1.63
C TYR A 132 0.50 13.84 2.55
N VAL A 133 -0.30 14.45 3.41
CA VAL A 133 -1.33 13.78 4.19
C VAL A 133 -2.70 14.23 3.69
N VAL A 134 -3.60 13.28 3.49
CA VAL A 134 -4.97 13.50 3.03
C VAL A 134 -5.93 12.88 4.04
N LEU A 135 -6.92 13.64 4.48
CA LEU A 135 -8.01 13.13 5.29
C LEU A 135 -9.16 12.65 4.38
N ASP A 136 -9.47 11.37 4.43
CA ASP A 136 -10.48 10.74 3.59
C ASP A 136 -11.59 10.11 4.43
N ILE A 137 -12.76 10.75 4.41
CA ILE A 137 -14.00 10.30 5.07
C ILE A 137 -15.12 10.06 4.04
N THR A 138 -14.75 9.59 2.85
CA THR A 138 -15.71 9.27 1.78
C THR A 138 -16.74 8.21 2.20
N THR A 139 -16.38 7.31 3.11
CA THR A 139 -17.31 6.34 3.70
C THR A 139 -18.44 6.99 4.50
N MET A 140 -18.21 8.21 4.99
CA MET A 140 -19.21 9.02 5.67
C MET A 140 -20.03 9.91 4.71
N GLY A 141 -19.80 9.83 3.40
CA GLY A 141 -20.43 10.67 2.39
C GLY A 141 -19.90 12.11 2.34
N MET A 142 -18.85 12.41 3.10
CA MET A 142 -18.31 13.76 3.27
C MET A 142 -17.05 14.06 2.45
N GLY A 143 -16.54 13.05 1.71
CA GLY A 143 -15.42 13.22 0.78
C GLY A 143 -14.10 13.45 1.47
N LEU A 144 -13.36 14.46 0.97
CA LEU A 144 -12.09 14.93 1.51
C LEU A 144 -12.35 16.29 2.16
N PRO A 145 -12.50 16.37 3.49
CA PRO A 145 -12.91 17.59 4.16
C PRO A 145 -11.83 18.67 4.21
N GLU A 146 -10.58 18.27 3.97
CA GLU A 146 -9.41 19.17 4.02
C GLU A 146 -8.61 19.09 2.72
N GLU A 147 -7.91 20.19 2.40
CA GLU A 147 -6.89 20.16 1.35
C GLU A 147 -5.70 19.30 1.79
N PRO A 148 -5.02 18.60 0.85
CA PRO A 148 -3.84 17.82 1.17
C PRO A 148 -2.78 18.66 1.88
N PHE A 149 -2.32 18.22 3.04
CA PHE A 149 -1.30 18.90 3.82
C PHE A 149 0.10 18.39 3.47
N ALA A 150 1.01 19.32 3.10
CA ALA A 150 2.39 19.00 2.78
C ALA A 150 3.23 18.93 4.07
N VAL A 151 3.82 17.77 4.35
CA VAL A 151 4.70 17.52 5.50
C VAL A 151 6.14 17.34 5.06
N GLN A 152 7.09 17.78 5.89
CA GLN A 152 8.50 17.49 5.67
C GLN A 152 8.79 16.05 6.08
N VAL A 153 9.23 15.22 5.13
CA VAL A 153 9.72 13.88 5.43
C VAL A 153 11.11 13.98 6.03
N ARG A 154 11.29 13.36 7.19
CA ARG A 154 12.56 13.36 7.91
C ARG A 154 13.10 11.95 8.06
N GLN A 155 14.43 11.84 7.98
CA GLN A 155 15.13 10.56 8.09
C GLN A 155 14.81 9.86 9.41
N ASN A 156 14.39 8.61 9.34
CA ASN A 156 14.03 7.74 10.48
C ASN A 156 12.92 8.30 11.41
N VAL A 157 12.10 9.24 10.94
CA VAL A 157 10.95 9.74 11.69
C VAL A 157 9.69 9.00 11.24
N PRO A 158 8.95 8.36 12.16
CA PRO A 158 7.74 7.60 11.84
C PRO A 158 6.62 8.47 11.23
N ALA A 159 5.79 7.85 10.39
CA ALA A 159 4.65 8.51 9.74
C ALA A 159 3.58 9.03 10.71
N SER A 160 3.54 8.51 11.94
CA SER A 160 2.68 9.01 13.01
C SER A 160 2.86 10.51 13.26
N TYR A 161 4.11 11.01 13.21
CA TYR A 161 4.38 12.44 13.37
C TYR A 161 3.79 13.28 12.24
N ALA A 162 3.85 12.80 10.99
CA ALA A 162 3.25 13.47 9.86
C ALA A 162 1.72 13.56 9.97
N VAL A 163 1.09 12.49 10.47
CA VAL A 163 -0.37 12.47 10.72
C VAL A 163 -0.74 13.44 11.82
N MET A 164 0.01 13.47 12.92
CA MET A 164 -0.22 14.40 14.03
C MET A 164 -0.07 15.85 13.57
N GLU A 165 1.01 16.17 12.85
CA GLU A 165 1.25 17.51 12.30
C GLU A 165 0.11 17.97 11.39
N ALA A 166 -0.38 17.10 10.51
CA ALA A 166 -1.51 17.39 9.63
C ALA A 166 -2.81 17.64 10.41
N LEU A 167 -3.12 16.82 11.41
CA LEU A 167 -4.31 17.00 12.24
C LEU A 167 -4.27 18.31 13.03
N GLU A 168 -3.12 18.66 13.58
CA GLU A 168 -2.89 19.91 14.30
C GLU A 168 -3.08 21.13 13.38
N GLU A 169 -2.52 21.08 12.16
CA GLU A 169 -2.64 22.18 11.19
C GLU A 169 -4.08 22.38 10.73
N TRP A 170 -4.83 21.29 10.54
CA TRP A 170 -6.26 21.36 10.22
C TRP A 170 -7.15 21.73 11.42
N GLY A 171 -6.56 21.87 12.61
CA GLY A 171 -7.28 22.27 13.82
C GLY A 171 -8.11 21.15 14.43
N TYR A 172 -7.73 19.89 14.24
CA TYR A 172 -8.35 18.77 14.94
C TYR A 172 -7.64 18.50 16.26
N GLU A 173 -8.42 18.21 17.29
CA GLU A 173 -7.98 17.46 18.44
C GLU A 173 -8.01 15.97 18.13
N TYR A 174 -7.13 15.19 18.75
CA TYR A 174 -7.08 13.75 18.49
C TYR A 174 -6.70 12.94 19.74
N GLU A 175 -7.27 11.74 19.79
CA GLU A 175 -6.97 10.74 20.81
C GLU A 175 -6.24 9.57 20.20
N TYR A 176 -5.20 9.10 20.86
CA TYR A 176 -4.44 7.92 20.43
C TYR A 176 -3.98 7.09 21.61
N SER A 177 -3.62 5.84 21.36
CA SER A 177 -2.91 4.98 22.32
C SER A 177 -1.48 4.70 21.82
N GLY A 178 -0.63 4.24 22.73
CA GLY A 178 0.80 4.09 22.46
C GLY A 178 1.56 5.43 22.49
N SER A 179 2.62 5.50 21.72
CA SER A 179 3.35 6.75 21.48
C SER A 179 3.61 6.91 19.97
N PRO A 180 3.98 8.09 19.48
CA PRO A 180 4.31 8.28 18.07
C PRO A 180 5.40 7.31 17.58
N ASP A 181 6.35 6.95 18.43
CA ASP A 181 7.45 6.05 18.08
C ASP A 181 7.11 4.56 18.25
N VAL A 182 6.14 4.23 19.11
CA VAL A 182 5.83 2.83 19.44
C VAL A 182 4.33 2.61 19.63
N GLY A 183 3.73 1.80 18.75
CA GLY A 183 2.36 1.35 18.89
C GLY A 183 1.32 2.45 18.77
N PHE A 184 1.62 3.51 18.01
CA PHE A 184 0.66 4.58 17.76
C PHE A 184 -0.60 4.04 17.08
N TYR A 185 -1.72 4.25 17.71
CA TYR A 185 -3.04 3.91 17.20
C TYR A 185 -3.99 5.09 17.39
N LEU A 186 -4.37 5.73 16.28
CA LEU A 186 -5.32 6.85 16.27
C LEU A 186 -6.71 6.33 16.57
N ARG A 187 -7.28 6.78 17.69
CA ARG A 187 -8.59 6.34 18.15
C ARG A 187 -9.71 7.24 17.67
N ARG A 188 -9.52 8.55 17.75
CA ARG A 188 -10.57 9.55 17.48
C ARG A 188 -9.94 10.86 17.02
N ILE A 189 -10.61 11.57 16.13
CA ILE A 189 -10.34 12.98 15.85
C ILE A 189 -11.60 13.79 16.13
N SER A 190 -11.44 15.03 16.55
CA SER A 190 -12.56 15.91 16.90
C SER A 190 -12.32 17.36 16.52
N ARG A 191 -13.36 18.01 16.08
CA ARG A 191 -13.45 19.44 15.82
C ARG A 191 -14.94 19.82 15.79
N ALA A 192 -15.29 20.97 16.36
CA ALA A 192 -16.69 21.42 16.45
C ALA A 192 -17.37 21.39 15.06
N GLY A 193 -18.50 20.71 14.97
CA GLY A 193 -19.29 20.55 13.75
C GLY A 193 -18.69 19.64 12.69
N PHE A 194 -17.61 18.92 13.00
CA PHE A 194 -16.92 18.04 12.02
C PHE A 194 -17.87 17.01 11.40
N MET A 195 -18.80 16.48 12.17
CA MET A 195 -19.74 15.44 11.75
C MET A 195 -21.21 15.91 11.77
N ASP A 196 -21.47 17.19 11.49
CA ASP A 196 -22.82 17.76 11.50
C ASP A 196 -23.74 17.15 10.43
N TYR A 197 -23.18 16.74 9.29
CA TYR A 197 -23.96 16.30 8.12
C TYR A 197 -23.39 15.03 7.47
N PRO A 198 -23.24 13.91 8.23
CA PRO A 198 -22.83 12.66 7.62
C PRO A 198 -23.95 12.11 6.75
N ASP A 199 -23.60 11.67 5.54
CA ASP A 199 -24.52 11.04 4.59
C ASP A 199 -23.89 9.73 4.09
N ILE A 200 -23.86 8.72 4.98
CA ILE A 200 -23.29 7.42 4.66
C ILE A 200 -24.00 6.86 3.43
N PRO A 201 -23.26 6.55 2.34
CA PRO A 201 -23.86 6.07 1.09
C PRO A 201 -24.78 4.86 1.31
N GLU A 202 -26.00 4.93 0.81
CA GLU A 202 -27.03 3.90 1.02
C GLU A 202 -26.56 2.51 0.58
N ASN A 203 -25.83 2.43 -0.53
CA ASN A 203 -25.28 1.18 -1.04
C ASN A 203 -24.17 0.60 -0.13
N LEU A 204 -23.38 1.44 0.54
CA LEU A 204 -22.43 1.00 1.55
C LEU A 204 -23.16 0.49 2.78
N TRP A 205 -24.13 1.27 3.27
CA TRP A 205 -24.91 0.89 4.45
C TRP A 205 -25.64 -0.44 4.26
N ALA A 206 -26.24 -0.65 3.09
CA ALA A 206 -26.86 -1.92 2.73
C ALA A 206 -25.89 -3.11 2.75
N LYS A 207 -24.63 -2.92 2.37
CA LYS A 207 -23.60 -3.97 2.44
C LYS A 207 -23.18 -4.27 3.88
N ILE A 208 -23.03 -3.23 4.71
CA ILE A 208 -22.71 -3.38 6.13
C ILE A 208 -23.81 -4.19 6.85
N LEU A 209 -25.06 -3.85 6.60
CA LEU A 209 -26.21 -4.56 7.19
C LEU A 209 -26.31 -6.01 6.71
N ARG A 210 -26.06 -6.26 5.42
CA ARG A 210 -26.08 -7.61 4.85
C ARG A 210 -24.96 -8.49 5.41
N ASP A 211 -23.79 -7.92 5.70
CA ASP A 211 -22.68 -8.63 6.35
C ASP A 211 -22.92 -8.90 7.85
N GLY A 212 -23.97 -8.34 8.40
CA GLY A 212 -24.33 -8.54 9.80
C GLY A 212 -23.37 -7.86 10.77
N LEU A 213 -22.73 -6.75 10.38
CA LEU A 213 -21.92 -5.97 11.32
C LEU A 213 -22.82 -5.37 12.41
N ASN A 214 -22.36 -5.47 13.66
CA ASN A 214 -23.04 -4.88 14.77
C ASN A 214 -23.01 -3.36 14.68
N LEU A 215 -24.19 -2.73 14.79
CA LEU A 215 -24.33 -1.29 14.90
C LEU A 215 -24.15 -0.90 16.37
N THR A 216 -23.36 0.13 16.64
CA THR A 216 -23.08 0.58 18.01
C THR A 216 -24.01 1.67 18.46
N GLY A 217 -24.59 2.43 17.53
CA GLY A 217 -25.37 3.63 17.83
C GLY A 217 -24.55 4.78 18.45
N GLN A 218 -23.24 4.61 18.58
CA GLN A 218 -22.33 5.65 19.10
C GLN A 218 -21.94 6.55 17.94
N HIS A 219 -22.11 7.83 18.10
CA HIS A 219 -21.62 8.92 17.24
C HIS A 219 -21.95 10.25 17.89
N ASP A 220 -21.20 11.27 17.60
CA ASP A 220 -21.51 12.66 17.91
C ASP A 220 -21.18 13.57 16.71
N ASN A 221 -21.58 14.84 16.78
CA ASN A 221 -21.44 15.77 15.67
C ASN A 221 -20.04 16.42 15.61
N ASP A 222 -19.25 16.27 16.64
CA ASP A 222 -17.97 16.95 16.78
C ASP A 222 -16.78 16.00 16.60
N SER A 223 -17.02 14.67 16.54
CA SER A 223 -15.94 13.70 16.51
C SER A 223 -16.21 12.48 15.63
N LEU A 224 -15.15 11.80 15.24
CA LEU A 224 -15.18 10.53 14.51
C LEU A 224 -14.07 9.61 14.99
N GLY A 225 -14.44 8.40 15.41
CA GLY A 225 -13.46 7.48 15.97
C GLY A 225 -13.85 6.01 15.91
N GLU A 226 -13.00 5.17 16.49
CA GLU A 226 -13.25 3.73 16.57
C GLU A 226 -14.60 3.46 17.26
N PHE A 227 -15.33 2.48 16.73
CA PHE A 227 -16.66 2.04 17.16
C PHE A 227 -17.79 3.04 16.93
N ASP A 228 -17.56 4.16 16.25
CA ASP A 228 -18.66 5.03 15.84
C ASP A 228 -19.44 4.36 14.70
N TYR A 229 -20.76 4.38 14.79
CA TYR A 229 -21.73 3.77 13.86
C TYR A 229 -21.71 2.24 13.85
N THR A 230 -20.55 1.60 13.77
CA THR A 230 -20.41 0.14 13.70
C THR A 230 -19.27 -0.35 14.58
N GLN A 231 -19.30 -1.63 14.93
CA GLN A 231 -18.21 -2.28 15.66
C GLN A 231 -16.92 -2.43 14.80
N GLY A 232 -17.04 -2.29 13.49
CA GLY A 232 -15.92 -2.39 12.55
C GLY A 232 -15.32 -1.06 12.12
N SER A 233 -15.74 0.04 12.74
CA SER A 233 -15.25 1.37 12.37
C SER A 233 -13.92 1.73 13.03
N GLY A 234 -13.19 2.61 12.37
CA GLY A 234 -11.92 3.13 12.86
C GLY A 234 -11.06 3.77 11.78
N TRP A 235 -9.90 4.22 12.18
CA TRP A 235 -8.95 4.87 11.28
C TRP A 235 -7.93 3.89 10.73
N MET A 236 -7.74 3.94 9.42
CA MET A 236 -6.71 3.22 8.69
C MET A 236 -5.92 4.20 7.81
N TYR A 237 -4.76 3.79 7.33
CA TYR A 237 -4.02 4.59 6.37
C TYR A 237 -3.59 3.75 5.16
N SER A 238 -3.46 4.43 4.03
CA SER A 238 -2.87 3.86 2.82
C SER A 238 -1.87 4.83 2.21
N ILE A 239 -0.97 4.30 1.40
CA ILE A 239 -0.01 5.10 0.63
C ILE A 239 -0.42 5.06 -0.84
N GLY A 240 -0.39 6.22 -1.50
CA GLY A 240 -0.82 6.34 -2.89
C GLY A 240 -2.31 6.02 -3.11
N GLY A 241 -3.12 6.10 -2.05
CA GLY A 241 -4.57 5.91 -2.09
C GLY A 241 -5.06 4.48 -2.00
N GLN A 242 -4.20 3.47 -2.17
CA GLN A 242 -4.67 2.08 -2.31
C GLN A 242 -3.78 1.01 -1.69
N THR A 243 -2.57 1.33 -1.32
CA THR A 243 -1.66 0.36 -0.71
C THR A 243 -1.68 0.51 0.80
N TYR A 244 -2.21 -0.50 1.47
CA TYR A 244 -2.27 -0.57 2.93
C TYR A 244 -1.05 -1.33 3.43
N ALA A 245 -0.21 -0.67 4.22
CA ALA A 245 1.12 -1.17 4.57
C ALA A 245 1.12 -2.39 5.52
N GLY A 246 -0.01 -2.76 6.12
CA GLY A 246 -0.05 -3.83 7.13
C GLY A 246 0.84 -3.59 8.34
N LYS A 247 1.21 -2.33 8.59
CA LYS A 247 2.05 -1.87 9.70
C LYS A 247 1.39 -0.68 10.35
N GLY A 248 1.61 -0.50 11.64
CA GLY A 248 1.22 0.72 12.35
C GLY A 248 2.05 1.92 11.90
N LEU A 249 1.49 3.12 12.03
CA LEU A 249 2.13 4.38 11.67
C LEU A 249 3.50 4.61 12.35
N SER A 250 3.71 4.07 13.54
CA SER A 250 5.00 4.10 14.24
C SER A 250 6.11 3.30 13.56
N ASN A 251 5.75 2.36 12.68
CA ASN A 251 6.68 1.48 11.98
C ASN A 251 6.73 1.75 10.48
N TYR A 252 6.06 2.78 10.03
CA TYR A 252 6.10 3.23 8.64
C TYR A 252 6.90 4.53 8.54
N PHE A 253 7.76 4.62 7.53
CA PHE A 253 8.59 5.78 7.25
C PHE A 253 8.26 6.28 5.86
N LEU A 254 7.80 7.53 5.77
CA LEU A 254 7.43 8.14 4.51
C LEU A 254 8.66 8.37 3.62
N SER A 255 8.44 8.29 2.33
CA SER A 255 9.39 8.69 1.29
C SER A 255 8.99 10.02 0.69
N SER A 256 9.95 10.73 0.10
CA SER A 256 9.64 11.94 -0.66
C SER A 256 8.68 11.61 -1.82
N GLY A 257 7.61 12.38 -1.93
CA GLY A 257 6.56 12.21 -2.92
C GLY A 257 5.42 11.29 -2.50
N ASP A 258 5.50 10.64 -1.34
CA ASP A 258 4.40 9.83 -0.82
C ASP A 258 3.16 10.69 -0.54
N THR A 259 2.00 10.08 -0.75
CA THR A 259 0.73 10.61 -0.25
C THR A 259 0.12 9.58 0.70
N LEU A 260 0.03 9.96 1.98
CA LEU A 260 -0.62 9.17 3.01
C LEU A 260 -2.08 9.59 3.09
N TYR A 261 -2.98 8.64 2.83
CA TYR A 261 -4.41 8.82 3.03
C TYR A 261 -4.80 8.27 4.40
N LEU A 262 -5.21 9.15 5.31
CA LEU A 262 -5.83 8.76 6.57
C LEU A 262 -7.32 8.53 6.30
N ARG A 263 -7.76 7.28 6.35
CA ARG A 263 -9.10 6.85 5.93
C ARG A 263 -9.94 6.33 7.07
N PHE A 264 -11.20 6.72 7.09
CA PHE A 264 -12.16 6.14 8.00
C PHE A 264 -12.87 4.95 7.39
N THR A 265 -12.87 3.81 8.08
CA THR A 265 -13.62 2.60 7.70
C THR A 265 -14.81 2.40 8.63
N LEU A 266 -15.91 1.87 8.07
CA LEU A 266 -17.08 1.41 8.82
C LEU A 266 -17.11 -0.13 8.94
N ALA A 267 -16.21 -0.85 8.27
CA ALA A 267 -16.32 -2.29 8.07
C ALA A 267 -14.97 -3.03 8.10
N TYR A 268 -14.12 -2.77 9.08
CA TYR A 268 -12.80 -3.40 9.21
C TYR A 268 -11.94 -3.28 7.95
N GLY A 269 -12.00 -2.16 7.25
CA GLY A 269 -11.27 -1.91 6.01
C GLY A 269 -11.90 -2.52 4.75
N LYS A 270 -12.98 -3.29 4.83
CA LYS A 270 -13.65 -3.89 3.66
C LYS A 270 -14.22 -2.83 2.71
N ASP A 271 -14.67 -1.72 3.25
CA ASP A 271 -15.29 -0.60 2.55
C ASP A 271 -14.29 0.36 1.89
N ILE A 272 -13.02 0.25 2.25
CA ILE A 272 -11.95 1.08 1.70
C ILE A 272 -10.84 0.28 1.01
N GLY A 273 -11.00 -1.06 0.89
CA GLY A 273 -10.01 -1.93 0.26
C GLY A 273 -8.80 -2.29 1.15
N GLY A 274 -8.88 -2.00 2.45
CA GLY A 274 -7.79 -2.20 3.42
C GLY A 274 -7.93 -3.43 4.30
N TYR A 275 -8.83 -4.35 3.99
CA TYR A 275 -9.13 -5.49 4.85
C TYR A 275 -7.92 -6.36 5.15
N ASP A 276 -7.07 -6.63 4.16
CA ASP A 276 -5.88 -7.47 4.34
C ASP A 276 -4.85 -6.86 5.31
N ALA A 277 -4.85 -5.54 5.46
CA ALA A 277 -3.95 -4.84 6.36
C ALA A 277 -4.35 -4.95 7.84
N THR A 278 -5.55 -5.40 8.15
CA THR A 278 -6.01 -5.57 9.55
C THR A 278 -5.40 -6.79 10.24
N GLY A 279 -4.74 -7.69 9.49
CA GLY A 279 -4.23 -8.95 10.01
C GLY A 279 -5.31 -9.91 10.49
N GLY A 280 -6.56 -9.58 10.28
CA GLY A 280 -7.72 -10.34 10.71
C GLY A 280 -8.25 -11.26 9.61
N ASN A 281 -8.79 -12.40 10.03
CA ASN A 281 -9.43 -13.34 9.13
C ASN A 281 -10.96 -13.17 9.22
N TYR A 282 -11.45 -11.96 8.92
CA TYR A 282 -12.86 -11.58 9.06
C TYR A 282 -13.72 -11.93 7.82
N GLY A 283 -13.41 -13.01 7.11
CA GLY A 283 -14.18 -13.50 5.97
C GLY A 283 -13.61 -13.10 4.61
N ALA A 284 -14.37 -13.29 3.56
CA ALA A 284 -13.90 -13.08 2.20
C ALA A 284 -13.43 -11.64 1.96
N LEU A 285 -12.31 -11.52 1.29
CA LEU A 285 -11.67 -10.29 0.83
C LEU A 285 -12.68 -9.27 0.32
N SER A 286 -12.53 -8.06 0.80
CA SER A 286 -13.14 -6.79 0.37
C SER A 286 -14.31 -6.92 -0.61
N THR A 287 -15.46 -7.32 -0.08
CA THR A 287 -16.67 -7.44 -0.89
C THR A 287 -17.33 -6.08 -1.21
N TYR A 288 -16.79 -4.99 -0.66
CA TYR A 288 -17.42 -3.67 -0.70
C TYR A 288 -16.80 -2.74 -1.72
N CYS A 289 -15.52 -2.91 -1.98
CA CYS A 289 -14.78 -2.10 -2.94
C CYS A 289 -14.54 -2.85 -4.22
N GLY A 290 -13.96 -2.15 -5.19
CA GLY A 290 -13.57 -2.68 -6.46
C GLY A 290 -12.55 -3.82 -6.38
N ARG A 291 -12.05 -4.16 -7.50
CA ARG A 291 -11.14 -5.29 -7.72
C ARG A 291 -9.88 -4.82 -8.43
N TRP A 292 -8.84 -5.61 -8.30
CA TRP A 292 -7.63 -5.43 -9.07
C TRP A 292 -7.82 -5.99 -10.49
N ILE A 293 -7.64 -5.14 -11.50
CA ILE A 293 -7.67 -5.53 -12.91
C ILE A 293 -6.37 -5.07 -13.54
N ASN A 294 -5.63 -6.00 -14.16
CA ASN A 294 -4.36 -5.71 -14.84
C ASN A 294 -3.38 -4.89 -13.98
N GLY A 295 -3.36 -5.16 -12.70
CA GLY A 295 -2.45 -4.49 -11.79
C GLY A 295 -2.88 -3.09 -11.35
N GLN A 296 -4.05 -2.66 -11.73
CA GLN A 296 -4.67 -1.45 -11.22
C GLN A 296 -5.88 -1.80 -10.37
N TYR A 297 -5.97 -1.15 -9.21
CA TYR A 297 -7.17 -1.22 -8.42
C TYR A 297 -8.23 -0.38 -9.08
N ILE A 298 -9.33 -1.02 -9.46
CA ILE A 298 -10.52 -0.36 -10.00
C ILE A 298 -11.55 -0.35 -8.89
N ASP A 299 -11.73 0.82 -8.30
CA ASP A 299 -12.80 1.05 -7.37
C ASP A 299 -14.11 1.11 -8.15
N GLU A 300 -14.87 0.01 -8.11
CA GLU A 300 -16.19 -0.07 -8.73
C GLU A 300 -17.24 0.70 -7.90
N HIS A 301 -16.89 1.12 -6.69
CA HIS A 301 -17.78 1.79 -5.75
C HIS A 301 -17.07 2.93 -5.03
N ARG A 302 -16.94 4.07 -5.68
CA ARG A 302 -16.61 5.31 -5.01
C ARG A 302 -17.85 5.75 -4.22
N TRP A 303 -17.80 5.54 -2.93
CA TRP A 303 -18.84 5.96 -2.02
C TRP A 303 -19.09 7.45 -2.16
N GLY A 304 -20.38 7.84 -2.29
CA GLY A 304 -20.78 9.26 -2.37
C GLY A 304 -20.43 9.97 -3.68
N GLN A 305 -19.91 9.29 -4.70
CA GLN A 305 -19.77 9.87 -6.04
C GLN A 305 -20.72 9.20 -7.03
N PRO A 306 -21.30 9.95 -7.99
CA PRO A 306 -22.09 9.34 -9.06
C PRO A 306 -21.21 8.34 -9.80
N GLN A 307 -21.71 7.12 -10.00
CA GLN A 307 -21.03 6.12 -10.82
C GLN A 307 -20.78 6.75 -12.21
N GLN A 308 -19.52 6.83 -12.60
CA GLN A 308 -19.23 7.09 -14.00
C GLN A 308 -19.72 5.85 -14.77
N THR A 309 -20.89 5.98 -15.39
CA THR A 309 -21.34 5.01 -16.38
C THR A 309 -20.31 5.00 -17.48
N THR A 310 -19.48 3.96 -17.51
CA THR A 310 -18.75 3.64 -18.75
C THR A 310 -19.82 3.37 -19.79
N ALA A 311 -19.96 4.31 -20.72
CA ALA A 311 -20.77 4.11 -21.90
C ALA A 311 -20.27 2.88 -22.65
N PRO A 312 -21.17 2.13 -23.34
CA PRO A 312 -20.89 0.86 -23.99
C PRO A 312 -19.85 0.94 -25.10
#